data_a55b40faa58e3ee199168f6e7c840118
#
_entry.id   a55b40faa58e3ee199168f6e7c840118
#
_cell.length_a   1.000
_cell.length_b   1.000
_cell.length_c   1.000
_cell.angle_alpha   90.00
_cell.angle_beta   90.00
_cell.angle_gamma   90.00
#
_symmetry.space_group_name_H-M   'P 1'
#
loop_
_entity.id
_entity.type
_entity.pdbx_description
1 polymer ?
#
loop_
_entity_poly.entity_id
_entity_poly.type
_entity_poly.pdbx_seq_one_letter_code
_entity_poly.pdbx_strand_id
1 'polypeptide(L)'
;RGAKAELGALVTLEMGKIRAEGEGEVQEMIDICDFATGLSRQLYGLTMPSERPDHHMKEQWHPLGVVGVISAFNFPVAVWSWNAALAAICGDTTVWKPSERTPLTALAVTKIASEVCRKNEVDPAIFSLAIGHGSTIGERMLHDRRIPLVSATGSCRMGKRVGEVVGGRLGKSILELGGNNAIIVTPSANLELALPGIVFGSVGTAGQRCTSTRRIIVHRS
;
A
#
# COMPACT_ATOMS: atom_id res chain seq x y z
N ARG A 1 0.81 -5.56 -17.15
CA ARG A 1 -0.45 -5.68 -17.95
C ARG A 1 -0.64 -7.09 -18.50
N GLY A 2 0.39 -7.72 -19.07
CA GLY A 2 0.27 -9.05 -19.71
C GLY A 2 -0.16 -10.19 -18.76
N ALA A 3 0.07 -10.09 -17.46
CA ALA A 3 -0.29 -11.09 -16.45
C ALA A 3 -1.52 -10.70 -15.61
N LYS A 4 -2.35 -9.74 -16.07
CA LYS A 4 -3.47 -9.22 -15.27
C LYS A 4 -4.48 -10.30 -14.92
N ALA A 5 -4.87 -11.11 -15.89
CA ALA A 5 -5.91 -12.14 -15.69
C ALA A 5 -5.42 -13.26 -14.74
N GLU A 6 -4.18 -13.70 -14.89
CA GLU A 6 -3.59 -14.76 -14.08
C GLU A 6 -3.36 -14.29 -12.63
N LEU A 7 -2.79 -13.10 -12.45
CA LEU A 7 -2.62 -12.51 -11.13
C LEU A 7 -3.95 -12.23 -10.45
N GLY A 8 -4.93 -11.70 -11.18
CA GLY A 8 -6.28 -11.46 -10.66
C GLY A 8 -6.96 -12.75 -10.22
N ALA A 9 -6.81 -13.83 -11.00
CA ALA A 9 -7.29 -15.15 -10.60
C ALA A 9 -6.59 -15.67 -9.33
N LEU A 10 -5.27 -15.49 -9.22
CA LEU A 10 -4.50 -15.88 -8.03
C LEU A 10 -4.92 -15.08 -6.79
N VAL A 11 -5.15 -13.78 -6.91
CA VAL A 11 -5.71 -12.94 -5.84
C VAL A 11 -7.06 -13.48 -5.37
N THR A 12 -7.94 -13.84 -6.31
CA THR A 12 -9.25 -14.44 -6.01
C THR A 12 -9.12 -15.75 -5.24
N LEU A 13 -8.25 -16.65 -5.69
CA LEU A 13 -8.03 -17.94 -5.05
C LEU A 13 -7.45 -17.82 -3.64
N GLU A 14 -6.52 -16.90 -3.44
CA GLU A 14 -5.78 -16.82 -2.19
C GLU A 14 -6.52 -16.00 -1.12
N MET A 15 -7.28 -14.97 -1.53
CA MET A 15 -7.92 -14.02 -0.62
C MET A 15 -9.45 -14.20 -0.54
N GLY A 16 -10.09 -14.77 -1.54
CA GLY A 16 -11.52 -15.05 -1.57
C GLY A 16 -12.42 -13.93 -2.11
N LYS A 17 -11.87 -12.88 -2.70
CA LYS A 17 -12.69 -11.87 -3.43
C LYS A 17 -13.09 -12.38 -4.81
N ILE A 18 -14.16 -11.82 -5.38
CA ILE A 18 -14.60 -12.21 -6.72
C ILE A 18 -13.55 -11.85 -7.78
N ARG A 19 -13.59 -12.53 -8.92
CA ARG A 19 -12.59 -12.37 -9.98
C ARG A 19 -12.47 -10.93 -10.49
N ALA A 20 -13.58 -10.24 -10.66
CA ALA A 20 -13.58 -8.86 -11.09
C ALA A 20 -12.83 -7.94 -10.12
N GLU A 21 -12.93 -8.18 -8.81
CA GLU A 21 -12.18 -7.44 -7.80
C GLU A 21 -10.70 -7.86 -7.78
N GLY A 22 -10.37 -9.13 -7.99
CA GLY A 22 -8.99 -9.58 -8.13
C GLY A 22 -8.28 -8.95 -9.33
N GLU A 23 -8.93 -8.90 -10.47
CA GLU A 23 -8.42 -8.22 -11.66
C GLU A 23 -8.38 -6.69 -11.49
N GLY A 24 -9.34 -6.12 -10.75
CA GLY A 24 -9.36 -4.71 -10.37
C GLY A 24 -8.15 -4.32 -9.50
N GLU A 25 -7.78 -5.18 -8.57
CA GLU A 25 -6.59 -4.98 -7.73
C GLU A 25 -5.29 -4.95 -8.57
N VAL A 26 -5.19 -5.83 -9.57
CA VAL A 26 -4.05 -5.79 -10.52
C VAL A 26 -4.12 -4.55 -11.41
N GLN A 27 -5.33 -4.05 -11.73
CA GLN A 27 -5.47 -2.77 -12.43
C GLN A 27 -4.91 -1.62 -11.61
N GLU A 28 -5.15 -1.57 -10.30
CA GLU A 28 -4.56 -0.56 -9.43
C GLU A 28 -3.02 -0.60 -9.44
N MET A 29 -2.41 -1.79 -9.55
CA MET A 29 -0.95 -1.90 -9.75
C MET A 29 -0.48 -1.23 -11.05
N ILE A 30 -1.26 -1.39 -12.13
CA ILE A 30 -0.93 -0.79 -13.42
C ILE A 30 -1.04 0.74 -13.32
N ASP A 31 -2.13 1.21 -12.74
CA ASP A 31 -2.45 2.64 -12.63
C ASP A 31 -1.44 3.38 -11.76
N ILE A 32 -1.01 2.78 -10.64
CA ILE A 32 0.02 3.40 -9.79
C ILE A 32 1.39 3.46 -10.48
N CYS A 33 1.72 2.49 -11.34
CA CYS A 33 2.95 2.55 -12.13
C CYS A 33 2.91 3.70 -13.14
N ASP A 34 1.78 3.89 -13.82
CA ASP A 34 1.59 5.01 -14.75
C ASP A 34 1.65 6.36 -14.01
N PHE A 35 0.99 6.47 -12.85
CA PHE A 35 1.05 7.64 -11.99
C PHE A 35 2.49 7.94 -11.50
N ALA A 36 3.18 6.94 -10.97
CA ALA A 36 4.55 7.08 -10.48
C ALA A 36 5.50 7.55 -11.59
N THR A 37 5.37 6.99 -12.79
CA THR A 37 6.17 7.41 -13.95
C THR A 37 5.95 8.89 -14.27
N GLY A 38 4.71 9.38 -14.26
CA GLY A 38 4.39 10.79 -14.42
C GLY A 38 4.98 11.65 -13.29
N LEU A 39 4.83 11.19 -12.05
CA LEU A 39 5.29 11.89 -10.86
C LEU A 39 6.82 12.01 -10.79
N SER A 40 7.56 11.08 -11.43
CA SER A 40 9.04 11.15 -11.49
C SER A 40 9.57 12.45 -12.10
N ARG A 41 8.77 13.17 -12.87
CA ARG A 41 9.11 14.48 -13.44
C ARG A 41 8.68 15.66 -12.58
N GLN A 42 8.10 15.41 -11.41
CA GLN A 42 7.52 16.42 -10.52
C GLN A 42 8.16 16.42 -9.11
N LEU A 43 9.28 15.74 -8.95
CA LEU A 43 10.05 15.71 -7.68
C LEU A 43 10.96 16.93 -7.57
N TYR A 44 10.38 18.11 -7.74
CA TYR A 44 11.09 19.37 -7.62
C TYR A 44 10.91 19.97 -6.21
N GLY A 45 11.90 20.74 -5.75
CA GLY A 45 11.83 21.51 -4.52
C GLY A 45 11.65 22.99 -4.79
N LEU A 46 11.42 23.76 -3.74
CA LEU A 46 11.28 25.21 -3.80
C LEU A 46 12.64 25.89 -3.91
N THR A 47 12.68 27.02 -4.63
CA THR A 47 13.78 27.97 -4.59
C THR A 47 13.25 29.25 -3.95
N MET A 48 13.96 29.78 -2.96
CA MET A 48 13.52 30.95 -2.20
C MET A 48 14.67 31.93 -1.99
N PRO A 49 14.38 33.24 -1.88
CA PRO A 49 15.39 34.24 -1.58
C PRO A 49 15.93 34.04 -0.15
N SER A 50 17.20 34.43 0.04
CA SER A 50 17.80 34.54 1.37
C SER A 50 17.82 35.97 1.83
N GLU A 51 17.67 36.21 3.13
CA GLU A 51 17.89 37.51 3.77
C GLU A 51 19.37 37.91 3.85
N ARG A 52 20.28 36.97 3.52
CA ARG A 52 21.74 37.20 3.56
C ARG A 52 22.29 37.46 2.17
N PRO A 53 23.19 38.43 2.00
CA PRO A 53 23.90 38.64 0.74
C PRO A 53 24.67 37.40 0.32
N ASP A 54 24.75 37.14 -0.99
CA ASP A 54 25.51 36.07 -1.60
C ASP A 54 25.08 34.63 -1.17
N HIS A 55 23.84 34.47 -0.63
CA HIS A 55 23.26 33.21 -0.26
C HIS A 55 22.08 32.84 -1.16
N HIS A 56 22.03 31.56 -1.53
CA HIS A 56 20.95 30.96 -2.31
C HIS A 56 20.32 29.81 -1.54
N MET A 57 18.98 29.81 -1.39
CA MET A 57 18.23 28.78 -0.67
C MET A 57 17.41 27.94 -1.64
N LYS A 58 17.50 26.61 -1.51
CA LYS A 58 16.69 25.67 -2.28
C LYS A 58 16.37 24.41 -1.47
N GLU A 59 15.24 23.80 -1.76
CA GLU A 59 14.90 22.44 -1.34
C GLU A 59 15.37 21.44 -2.38
N GLN A 60 15.82 20.29 -1.90
CA GLN A 60 16.08 19.11 -2.72
C GLN A 60 15.57 17.88 -1.99
N TRP A 61 14.93 16.96 -2.73
CA TRP A 61 14.51 15.69 -2.20
C TRP A 61 15.60 14.64 -2.45
N HIS A 62 15.90 13.86 -1.42
CA HIS A 62 16.90 12.80 -1.47
C HIS A 62 16.26 11.47 -1.07
N PRO A 63 16.72 10.33 -1.63
CA PRO A 63 16.27 9.01 -1.21
C PRO A 63 16.42 8.78 0.29
N LEU A 64 15.47 8.06 0.89
CA LEU A 64 15.56 7.60 2.27
C LEU A 64 16.44 6.35 2.41
N GLY A 65 16.58 5.58 1.32
CA GLY A 65 17.31 4.32 1.26
C GLY A 65 16.38 3.12 1.25
N VAL A 66 16.36 2.30 2.30
CA VAL A 66 15.51 1.10 2.37
C VAL A 66 14.19 1.42 3.05
N VAL A 67 13.08 1.18 2.36
CA VAL A 67 11.72 1.33 2.89
C VAL A 67 11.15 -0.05 3.22
N GLY A 68 10.67 -0.22 4.46
CA GLY A 68 9.92 -1.41 4.86
C GLY A 68 8.45 -1.29 4.46
N VAL A 69 7.90 -2.30 3.79
CA VAL A 69 6.48 -2.36 3.43
C VAL A 69 5.86 -3.57 4.10
N ILE A 70 4.86 -3.37 4.94
CA ILE A 70 4.04 -4.42 5.54
C ILE A 70 2.64 -4.33 4.97
N SER A 71 2.17 -5.37 4.28
CA SER A 71 0.84 -5.38 3.68
C SER A 71 -0.08 -6.43 4.31
N ALA A 72 -1.39 -6.12 4.29
CA ALA A 72 -2.42 -7.01 4.78
C ALA A 72 -2.88 -8.00 3.71
N PHE A 73 -3.60 -9.06 4.14
CA PHE A 73 -4.04 -10.14 3.28
C PHE A 73 -5.16 -9.75 2.29
N ASN A 74 -5.95 -8.74 2.62
CA ASN A 74 -7.15 -8.39 1.87
C ASN A 74 -6.90 -7.68 0.53
N PHE A 75 -5.71 -7.06 0.38
CA PHE A 75 -5.20 -6.51 -0.88
C PHE A 75 -3.74 -6.97 -1.08
N PRO A 76 -3.55 -8.25 -1.47
CA PRO A 76 -2.24 -8.89 -1.41
C PRO A 76 -1.21 -8.34 -2.39
N VAL A 77 -1.60 -7.58 -3.42
CA VAL A 77 -0.68 -7.02 -4.41
C VAL A 77 -0.74 -5.50 -4.54
N ALA A 78 -1.94 -4.90 -4.52
CA ALA A 78 -2.10 -3.46 -4.75
C ALA A 78 -1.34 -2.63 -3.71
N VAL A 79 -1.50 -2.93 -2.43
CA VAL A 79 -0.87 -2.16 -1.34
C VAL A 79 0.65 -2.13 -1.45
N TRP A 80 1.27 -3.26 -1.83
CA TRP A 80 2.70 -3.27 -2.10
C TRP A 80 3.06 -2.37 -3.27
N SER A 81 2.32 -2.45 -4.37
CA SER A 81 2.63 -1.69 -5.59
C SER A 81 2.54 -0.18 -5.38
N TRP A 82 1.57 0.29 -4.59
CA TRP A 82 1.47 1.72 -4.26
C TRP A 82 2.74 2.23 -3.58
N ASN A 83 3.25 1.47 -2.63
CA ASN A 83 4.48 1.81 -1.90
C ASN A 83 5.72 1.64 -2.78
N ALA A 84 5.84 0.50 -3.46
CA ALA A 84 7.03 0.15 -4.23
C ALA A 84 7.25 1.06 -5.45
N ALA A 85 6.18 1.43 -6.17
CA ALA A 85 6.27 2.31 -7.32
C ALA A 85 6.71 3.72 -6.92
N LEU A 86 6.13 4.26 -5.83
CA LEU A 86 6.51 5.58 -5.33
C LEU A 86 7.91 5.59 -4.72
N ALA A 87 8.29 4.56 -3.97
CA ALA A 87 9.64 4.42 -3.44
C ALA A 87 10.68 4.40 -4.58
N ALA A 88 10.42 3.59 -5.63
CA ALA A 88 11.35 3.45 -6.76
C ALA A 88 11.62 4.78 -7.49
N ILE A 89 10.60 5.60 -7.74
CA ILE A 89 10.81 6.90 -8.39
C ILE A 89 11.52 7.92 -7.51
N CYS A 90 11.48 7.72 -6.18
CA CYS A 90 12.24 8.52 -5.21
C CYS A 90 13.68 8.03 -5.04
N GLY A 91 14.07 6.92 -5.71
CA GLY A 91 15.38 6.32 -5.60
C GLY A 91 15.55 5.41 -4.38
N ASP A 92 14.44 5.01 -3.75
CA ASP A 92 14.42 4.10 -2.61
C ASP A 92 14.25 2.64 -3.04
N THR A 93 14.74 1.73 -2.22
CA THR A 93 14.51 0.29 -2.35
C THR A 93 13.47 -0.18 -1.33
N THR A 94 12.79 -1.28 -1.62
CA THR A 94 11.76 -1.81 -0.71
C THR A 94 12.09 -3.21 -0.21
N VAL A 95 11.84 -3.45 1.07
CA VAL A 95 11.74 -4.79 1.66
C VAL A 95 10.28 -5.01 2.00
N TRP A 96 9.64 -5.92 1.29
CA TRP A 96 8.22 -6.21 1.45
C TRP A 96 7.98 -7.43 2.34
N LYS A 97 7.23 -7.23 3.41
CA LYS A 97 6.66 -8.31 4.20
C LYS A 97 5.16 -8.40 3.95
N PRO A 98 4.68 -9.30 3.08
CA PRO A 98 3.26 -9.53 2.89
C PRO A 98 2.63 -10.23 4.10
N SER A 99 1.30 -10.32 4.10
CA SER A 99 0.62 -11.21 5.03
C SER A 99 1.03 -12.67 4.78
N GLU A 100 1.24 -13.43 5.86
CA GLU A 100 1.48 -14.87 5.81
C GLU A 100 0.27 -15.67 5.29
N ARG A 101 -0.90 -15.04 5.18
CA ARG A 101 -2.13 -15.64 4.65
C ARG A 101 -2.22 -15.62 3.13
N THR A 102 -1.45 -14.74 2.49
CA THR A 102 -1.47 -14.54 1.03
C THR A 102 -0.05 -14.47 0.46
N PRO A 103 0.78 -15.52 0.65
CA PRO A 103 2.17 -15.51 0.22
C PRO A 103 2.34 -15.78 -1.28
N LEU A 104 1.43 -16.53 -1.92
CA LEU A 104 1.59 -16.97 -3.31
C LEU A 104 1.49 -15.81 -4.29
N THR A 105 0.56 -14.89 -4.05
CA THR A 105 0.39 -13.69 -4.85
C THR A 105 1.62 -12.79 -4.75
N ALA A 106 2.18 -12.67 -3.53
CA ALA A 106 3.40 -11.90 -3.30
C ALA A 106 4.61 -12.51 -4.04
N LEU A 107 4.76 -13.83 -4.02
CA LEU A 107 5.79 -14.55 -4.78
C LEU A 107 5.66 -14.32 -6.28
N ALA A 108 4.42 -14.46 -6.82
CA ALA A 108 4.16 -14.29 -8.24
C ALA A 108 4.51 -12.87 -8.72
N VAL A 109 4.08 -11.85 -7.98
CA VAL A 109 4.36 -10.45 -8.30
C VAL A 109 5.85 -10.14 -8.22
N THR A 110 6.52 -10.60 -7.16
CA THR A 110 7.97 -10.37 -7.01
C THR A 110 8.76 -11.04 -8.11
N LYS A 111 8.35 -12.24 -8.54
CA LYS A 111 8.97 -12.92 -9.69
C LYS A 111 8.85 -12.11 -10.96
N ILE A 112 7.65 -11.60 -11.28
CA ILE A 112 7.43 -10.74 -12.45
C ILE A 112 8.29 -9.47 -12.36
N ALA A 113 8.29 -8.80 -11.21
CA ALA A 113 9.10 -7.60 -11.01
C ALA A 113 10.59 -7.88 -11.20
N SER A 114 11.10 -8.99 -10.64
CA SER A 114 12.49 -9.40 -10.79
C SER A 114 12.87 -9.73 -12.24
N GLU A 115 11.98 -10.37 -12.99
CA GLU A 115 12.20 -10.65 -14.41
C GLU A 115 12.26 -9.36 -15.24
N VAL A 116 11.37 -8.40 -14.94
CA VAL A 116 11.38 -7.09 -15.61
C VAL A 116 12.66 -6.32 -15.27
N CYS A 117 13.08 -6.31 -14.00
CA CYS A 117 14.34 -5.68 -13.60
C CYS A 117 15.53 -6.25 -14.38
N ARG A 118 15.68 -7.58 -14.41
CA ARG A 118 16.78 -8.24 -15.14
C ARG A 118 16.78 -7.92 -16.63
N LYS A 119 15.61 -7.87 -17.27
CA LYS A 119 15.47 -7.51 -18.69
C LYS A 119 15.90 -6.07 -18.99
N ASN A 120 15.89 -5.21 -18.00
CA ASN A 120 16.27 -3.80 -18.11
C ASN A 120 17.61 -3.51 -17.42
N GLU A 121 18.41 -4.54 -17.11
CA GLU A 121 19.72 -4.41 -16.45
C GLU A 121 19.69 -3.68 -15.10
N VAL A 122 18.55 -3.81 -14.39
CA VAL A 122 18.35 -3.27 -13.04
C VAL A 122 18.47 -4.41 -12.04
N ASP A 123 19.14 -4.16 -10.91
CA ASP A 123 19.23 -5.14 -9.82
C ASP A 123 17.82 -5.42 -9.22
N PRO A 124 17.34 -6.68 -9.27
CA PRO A 124 16.04 -7.04 -8.68
C PRO A 124 15.94 -6.79 -7.19
N ALA A 125 17.05 -6.64 -6.48
CA ALA A 125 17.08 -6.38 -5.05
C ALA A 125 16.39 -5.06 -4.64
N ILE A 126 16.12 -4.16 -5.61
CA ILE A 126 15.31 -2.96 -5.35
C ILE A 126 13.89 -3.31 -4.86
N PHE A 127 13.39 -4.50 -5.19
CA PHE A 127 12.10 -5.04 -4.75
C PHE A 127 12.29 -6.36 -4.02
N SER A 128 12.80 -6.30 -2.80
CA SER A 128 13.06 -7.49 -1.98
C SER A 128 11.82 -7.98 -1.26
N LEU A 129 11.66 -9.31 -1.15
CA LEU A 129 10.54 -9.98 -0.48
C LEU A 129 11.02 -10.74 0.75
N ALA A 130 10.32 -10.60 1.87
CA ALA A 130 10.57 -11.31 3.12
C ALA A 130 9.27 -11.91 3.66
N ILE A 131 9.03 -13.21 3.41
CA ILE A 131 7.85 -13.92 3.90
C ILE A 131 8.12 -14.50 5.29
N GLY A 132 7.18 -14.27 6.20
CA GLY A 132 7.22 -14.81 7.56
C GLY A 132 6.22 -14.14 8.48
N HIS A 133 6.16 -14.64 9.71
CA HIS A 133 5.23 -14.14 10.71
C HIS A 133 5.55 -12.71 11.17
N GLY A 134 4.50 -11.98 11.56
CA GLY A 134 4.65 -10.64 12.12
C GLY A 134 5.54 -10.61 13.37
N SER A 135 5.44 -11.64 14.22
CA SER A 135 6.24 -11.78 15.45
C SER A 135 7.73 -12.08 15.23
N THR A 136 8.13 -12.44 14.02
CA THR A 136 9.53 -12.71 13.68
C THR A 136 10.06 -11.72 12.66
N ILE A 137 9.72 -11.89 11.39
CA ILE A 137 10.19 -11.02 10.31
C ILE A 137 9.66 -9.59 10.48
N GLY A 138 8.37 -9.45 10.88
CA GLY A 138 7.79 -8.13 11.17
C GLY A 138 8.57 -7.40 12.26
N GLU A 139 8.71 -8.00 13.44
CA GLU A 139 9.44 -7.39 14.56
C GLU A 139 10.90 -7.04 14.19
N ARG A 140 11.60 -7.95 13.47
CA ARG A 140 12.95 -7.67 12.98
C ARG A 140 13.00 -6.44 12.08
N MET A 141 12.04 -6.31 11.14
CA MET A 141 11.93 -5.14 10.25
C MET A 141 11.70 -3.86 11.05
N LEU A 142 10.83 -3.87 12.07
CA LEU A 142 10.53 -2.70 12.87
C LEU A 142 11.76 -2.20 13.66
N HIS A 143 12.58 -3.11 14.16
CA HIS A 143 13.77 -2.79 14.96
C HIS A 143 15.01 -2.43 14.11
N ASP A 144 15.00 -2.73 12.81
CA ASP A 144 16.18 -2.50 11.96
C ASP A 144 16.32 -1.01 11.61
N ARG A 145 17.37 -0.38 12.14
CA ARG A 145 17.67 1.04 11.95
C ARG A 145 18.05 1.39 10.50
N ARG A 146 18.39 0.40 9.67
CA ARG A 146 18.66 0.61 8.23
C ARG A 146 17.39 0.87 7.44
N ILE A 147 16.21 0.65 8.05
CA ILE A 147 14.90 0.92 7.47
C ILE A 147 14.34 2.19 8.12
N PRO A 148 14.62 3.38 7.60
CA PRO A 148 14.21 4.65 8.19
C PRO A 148 12.70 4.88 8.14
N LEU A 149 12.01 4.28 7.17
CA LEU A 149 10.57 4.36 6.98
C LEU A 149 9.94 2.98 6.91
N VAL A 150 8.86 2.77 7.66
CA VAL A 150 8.00 1.60 7.55
C VAL A 150 6.59 2.05 7.16
N SER A 151 6.12 1.61 5.98
CA SER A 151 4.73 1.74 5.57
C SER A 151 3.97 0.45 5.88
N ALA A 152 2.99 0.52 6.75
CA ALA A 152 2.29 -0.64 7.27
C ALA A 152 0.77 -0.52 7.12
N THR A 153 0.18 -1.48 6.43
CA THR A 153 -1.27 -1.63 6.27
C THR A 153 -1.75 -2.87 7.00
N GLY A 154 -2.73 -2.70 7.90
CA GLY A 154 -3.30 -3.83 8.65
C GLY A 154 -4.16 -3.44 9.83
N SER A 155 -4.16 -4.24 10.90
CA SER A 155 -4.98 -4.00 12.07
C SER A 155 -4.47 -2.84 12.93
N CYS A 156 -5.39 -2.16 13.65
CA CYS A 156 -5.00 -1.11 14.61
C CYS A 156 -4.02 -1.63 15.67
N ARG A 157 -4.14 -2.89 16.09
CA ARG A 157 -3.18 -3.50 17.01
C ARG A 157 -1.76 -3.55 16.44
N MET A 158 -1.64 -3.97 15.20
CA MET A 158 -0.36 -3.98 14.48
C MET A 158 0.17 -2.55 14.28
N GLY A 159 -0.69 -1.62 13.87
CA GLY A 159 -0.30 -0.22 13.67
C GLY A 159 0.22 0.45 14.93
N LYS A 160 -0.40 0.20 16.10
CA LYS A 160 0.10 0.67 17.40
C LYS A 160 1.51 0.15 17.67
N ARG A 161 1.74 -1.15 17.43
CA ARG A 161 3.07 -1.76 17.61
C ARG A 161 4.10 -1.16 16.66
N VAL A 162 3.75 -0.95 15.38
CA VAL A 162 4.64 -0.29 14.42
C VAL A 162 4.98 1.13 14.88
N GLY A 163 3.98 1.92 15.26
CA GLY A 163 4.19 3.29 15.74
C GLY A 163 5.08 3.36 16.98
N GLU A 164 4.86 2.45 17.94
CA GLU A 164 5.66 2.35 19.17
C GLU A 164 7.13 2.05 18.86
N VAL A 165 7.41 0.99 18.10
CA VAL A 165 8.79 0.53 17.85
C VAL A 165 9.53 1.49 16.93
N VAL A 166 8.90 1.87 15.81
CA VAL A 166 9.55 2.74 14.83
C VAL A 166 9.71 4.16 15.38
N GLY A 167 8.69 4.70 16.06
CA GLY A 167 8.78 5.99 16.74
C GLY A 167 9.82 6.00 17.86
N GLY A 168 9.90 4.92 18.65
CA GLY A 168 10.89 4.79 19.73
C GLY A 168 12.35 4.85 19.26
N ARG A 169 12.61 4.52 17.98
CA ARG A 169 13.95 4.66 17.36
C ARG A 169 14.10 5.91 16.48
N LEU A 170 13.14 6.84 16.54
CA LEU A 170 13.06 8.06 15.72
C LEU A 170 12.94 7.78 14.20
N GLY A 171 12.43 6.61 13.83
CA GLY A 171 12.07 6.29 12.45
C GLY A 171 10.71 6.89 12.07
N LYS A 172 10.38 6.82 10.78
CA LYS A 172 9.09 7.29 10.23
C LYS A 172 8.16 6.11 9.98
N SER A 173 6.86 6.31 10.15
CA SER A 173 5.85 5.32 9.81
C SER A 173 4.68 5.94 9.05
N ILE A 174 4.17 5.21 8.05
CA ILE A 174 2.90 5.46 7.37
C ILE A 174 1.99 4.31 7.78
N LEU A 175 0.83 4.62 8.37
CA LEU A 175 -0.04 3.63 8.97
C LEU A 175 -1.44 3.71 8.34
N GLU A 176 -1.79 2.67 7.56
CA GLU A 176 -3.12 2.47 7.02
C GLU A 176 -3.81 1.35 7.79
N LEU A 177 -4.84 1.70 8.57
CA LEU A 177 -5.39 0.83 9.61
C LEU A 177 -6.88 0.56 9.40
N GLY A 178 -7.45 -0.27 10.27
CA GLY A 178 -8.87 -0.61 10.25
C GLY A 178 -9.77 0.56 10.62
N GLY A 179 -11.03 0.46 10.20
CA GLY A 179 -12.08 1.44 10.48
C GLY A 179 -13.37 0.80 10.99
N ASN A 180 -14.27 1.64 11.49
CA ASN A 180 -15.63 1.28 11.87
C ASN A 180 -16.63 2.17 11.11
N ASN A 181 -16.67 1.98 9.79
CA ASN A 181 -17.31 2.88 8.84
C ASN A 181 -18.83 2.81 8.90
N ALA A 182 -19.50 3.94 8.65
CA ALA A 182 -20.93 4.04 8.67
C ALA A 182 -21.46 4.68 7.38
N ILE A 183 -22.67 4.24 7.00
CA ILE A 183 -23.50 4.93 6.00
C ILE A 183 -24.68 5.53 6.75
N ILE A 184 -24.94 6.83 6.52
CA ILE A 184 -26.06 7.56 7.13
C ILE A 184 -27.12 7.75 6.04
N VAL A 185 -28.32 7.22 6.28
CA VAL A 185 -29.47 7.32 5.38
C VAL A 185 -30.44 8.33 5.97
N THR A 186 -30.50 9.52 5.36
CA THR A 186 -31.40 10.62 5.76
C THR A 186 -32.79 10.44 5.16
N PRO A 187 -33.82 11.18 5.62
CA PRO A 187 -35.17 11.12 5.02
C PRO A 187 -35.21 11.46 3.51
N SER A 188 -34.27 12.29 3.06
CA SER A 188 -34.14 12.73 1.67
C SER A 188 -33.20 11.86 0.84
N ALA A 189 -32.70 10.75 1.38
CA ALA A 189 -31.77 9.88 0.66
C ALA A 189 -32.46 9.22 -0.55
N ASN A 190 -31.72 9.16 -1.66
CA ASN A 190 -32.14 8.35 -2.81
C ASN A 190 -31.82 6.87 -2.50
N LEU A 191 -32.87 6.09 -2.21
CA LEU A 191 -32.72 4.69 -1.83
C LEU A 191 -32.27 3.80 -3.01
N GLU A 192 -32.59 4.16 -4.25
CA GLU A 192 -32.14 3.41 -5.43
C GLU A 192 -30.61 3.46 -5.59
N LEU A 193 -29.99 4.56 -5.19
CA LEU A 193 -28.52 4.70 -5.16
C LEU A 193 -27.93 4.17 -3.84
N ALA A 194 -28.61 4.38 -2.72
CA ALA A 194 -28.10 4.00 -1.40
C ALA A 194 -28.01 2.48 -1.22
N LEU A 195 -29.03 1.72 -1.66
CA LEU A 195 -29.09 0.27 -1.45
C LEU A 195 -27.92 -0.48 -2.12
N PRO A 196 -27.63 -0.30 -3.44
CA PRO A 196 -26.48 -0.92 -4.07
C PRO A 196 -25.16 -0.49 -3.41
N GLY A 197 -25.03 0.78 -3.02
CA GLY A 197 -23.86 1.29 -2.32
C GLY A 197 -23.63 0.64 -0.95
N ILE A 198 -24.70 0.44 -0.17
CA ILE A 198 -24.67 -0.25 1.11
C ILE A 198 -24.27 -1.71 0.93
N VAL A 199 -24.88 -2.40 -0.03
CA VAL A 199 -24.58 -3.82 -0.31
C VAL A 199 -23.12 -3.97 -0.71
N PHE A 200 -22.66 -3.21 -1.72
CA PHE A 200 -21.27 -3.28 -2.16
C PHE A 200 -20.29 -2.91 -1.05
N GLY A 201 -20.57 -1.84 -0.32
CA GLY A 201 -19.74 -1.41 0.81
C GLY A 201 -19.64 -2.45 1.93
N SER A 202 -20.67 -3.31 2.08
CA SER A 202 -20.70 -4.35 3.11
C SER A 202 -20.01 -5.65 2.68
N VAL A 203 -20.21 -6.09 1.42
CA VAL A 203 -19.76 -7.40 0.96
C VAL A 203 -18.52 -7.37 0.04
N GLY A 204 -18.19 -6.21 -0.49
CA GLY A 204 -17.00 -6.05 -1.34
C GLY A 204 -15.74 -6.57 -0.64
N THR A 205 -14.86 -7.24 -1.40
CA THR A 205 -13.66 -7.92 -0.88
C THR A 205 -14.01 -8.93 0.25
N ALA A 206 -15.09 -9.68 0.05
CA ALA A 206 -15.67 -10.60 1.05
C ALA A 206 -15.94 -9.93 2.42
N GLY A 207 -16.32 -8.65 2.42
CA GLY A 207 -16.55 -7.86 3.65
C GLY A 207 -15.29 -7.54 4.45
N GLN A 208 -14.10 -7.64 3.86
CA GLN A 208 -12.82 -7.56 4.55
C GLN A 208 -11.99 -6.33 4.17
N ARG A 209 -12.63 -5.18 3.91
CA ARG A 209 -11.93 -3.91 3.72
C ARG A 209 -11.80 -3.12 5.02
N CYS A 210 -10.77 -2.31 5.13
CA CYS A 210 -10.70 -1.24 6.14
C CYS A 210 -11.89 -0.27 6.02
N THR A 211 -12.44 -0.11 4.82
CA THR A 211 -13.58 0.74 4.47
C THR A 211 -14.92 0.00 4.44
N SER A 212 -14.99 -1.30 4.76
CA SER A 212 -16.28 -2.02 4.78
C SER A 212 -17.30 -1.32 5.66
N THR A 213 -18.54 -1.21 5.16
CA THR A 213 -19.65 -0.67 5.91
C THR A 213 -19.93 -1.58 7.12
N ARG A 214 -19.76 -1.07 8.32
CA ARG A 214 -19.98 -1.78 9.59
C ARG A 214 -21.27 -1.38 10.26
N ARG A 215 -21.76 -0.18 9.96
CA ARG A 215 -22.94 0.40 10.56
C ARG A 215 -23.79 1.10 9.52
N ILE A 216 -25.09 0.95 9.63
CA ILE A 216 -26.07 1.71 8.84
C ILE A 216 -26.92 2.48 9.84
N ILE A 217 -26.92 3.80 9.72
CA ILE A 217 -27.70 4.71 10.58
C ILE A 217 -28.84 5.25 9.72
N VAL A 218 -30.05 4.77 9.99
CA VAL A 218 -31.22 5.05 9.15
C VAL A 218 -32.19 5.94 9.91
N HIS A 219 -32.72 6.97 9.25
CA HIS A 219 -33.82 7.77 9.81
C HIS A 219 -35.09 6.94 9.93
N ARG A 220 -35.93 7.25 10.93
CA ARG A 220 -37.12 6.43 11.25
C ARG A 220 -38.30 6.57 10.26
N SER A 221 -38.31 7.64 9.45
CA SER A 221 -39.42 7.89 8.50
C SER A 221 -39.46 6.88 7.38
#